data_73ed81696269bcad91479813ef9ef797
#
_entry.id   73ed81696269bcad91479813ef9ef797
#
_cell.length_a   1.000
_cell.length_b   1.000
_cell.length_c   1.000
_cell.angle_alpha   90.00
_cell.angle_beta   90.00
_cell.angle_gamma   90.00
#
_symmetry.space_group_name_H-M   'P 1'
#
loop_
_entity.id
_entity.type
_entity.pdbx_description
1 polymer ?
#
loop_
_entity_poly.entity_id
_entity_poly.type
_entity_poly.pdbx_seq_one_letter_code
_entity_poly.pdbx_strand_id
1 'polypeptide(L)'
;RIFSAEDEKKDINSLPDTPGDLAGIEAYMRDEDNAFGACEVSFSEFCVMYRLMQRQRERKDVTAQIVLFTMYPREGMQKKSVEFEAAMTEFSQIVNQSLRRCDVTVRYSSGQLLAMFTDCYQKDGRMVADRIMHTWKLQDMPCDVTYEIRTFPL
;
A
#
# COMPACT_ATOMS: atom_id res chain seq x y z
N ARG A 1 7.94 12.49 -1.54
CA ARG A 1 9.03 12.15 -2.47
C ARG A 1 8.49 12.02 -3.88
N ILE A 2 9.14 12.67 -4.82
CA ILE A 2 8.83 12.49 -6.24
C ILE A 2 9.65 11.29 -6.74
N PHE A 3 8.94 10.32 -7.29
CA PHE A 3 9.57 9.16 -7.88
C PHE A 3 10.19 9.56 -9.24
N SER A 4 11.50 9.39 -9.39
CA SER A 4 12.18 9.71 -10.64
C SER A 4 12.44 8.44 -11.46
N ALA A 5 12.47 8.58 -12.80
CA ALA A 5 12.82 7.48 -13.69
C ALA A 5 14.24 6.96 -13.46
N GLU A 6 15.10 7.74 -12.82
CA GLU A 6 16.46 7.35 -12.50
C GLU A 6 16.50 6.33 -11.33
N ASP A 7 15.51 6.40 -10.43
CA ASP A 7 15.39 5.42 -9.34
C ASP A 7 15.04 4.01 -9.86
N GLU A 8 14.60 3.91 -11.12
CA GLU A 8 14.23 2.64 -11.75
C GLU A 8 15.41 1.93 -12.43
N LYS A 9 16.52 2.64 -12.63
CA LYS A 9 17.68 2.04 -13.29
C LYS A 9 18.35 1.05 -12.35
N LYS A 10 18.26 -0.24 -12.69
CA LYS A 10 19.05 -1.26 -12.01
C LYS A 10 20.53 -1.00 -12.32
N ASP A 11 21.32 -0.91 -11.25
CA ASP A 11 22.76 -0.99 -11.41
C ASP A 11 23.12 -2.37 -11.94
N ILE A 12 23.63 -2.43 -13.18
CA ILE A 12 24.00 -3.69 -13.82
C ILE A 12 25.07 -4.44 -13.02
N ASN A 13 25.89 -3.72 -12.24
CA ASN A 13 26.91 -4.33 -11.38
C ASN A 13 26.31 -5.05 -10.16
N SER A 14 25.03 -4.80 -9.85
CA SER A 14 24.32 -5.49 -8.76
C SER A 14 23.65 -6.80 -9.20
N LEU A 15 23.70 -7.13 -10.48
CA LEU A 15 23.14 -8.37 -10.99
C LEU A 15 24.05 -9.56 -10.64
N PRO A 16 23.47 -10.74 -10.36
CA PRO A 16 24.27 -11.94 -10.11
C PRO A 16 25.12 -12.33 -11.35
N ASP A 17 26.36 -12.72 -11.12
CA ASP A 17 27.22 -13.22 -12.20
C ASP A 17 26.89 -14.66 -12.60
N THR A 18 26.37 -15.45 -11.65
CA THR A 18 26.01 -16.84 -11.87
C THR A 18 24.63 -16.95 -12.50
N PRO A 19 24.49 -17.63 -13.65
CA PRO A 19 23.17 -17.87 -14.22
C PRO A 19 22.34 -18.80 -13.32
N GLY A 20 21.06 -18.50 -13.22
CA GLY A 20 20.09 -19.35 -12.52
C GLY A 20 19.29 -20.21 -13.48
N ASP A 21 18.69 -21.28 -12.99
CA ASP A 21 17.64 -21.99 -13.70
C ASP A 21 16.26 -21.45 -13.27
N LEU A 22 15.24 -21.77 -14.06
CA LEU A 22 13.91 -21.23 -13.82
C LEU A 22 13.34 -21.68 -12.46
N ALA A 23 13.59 -22.93 -12.06
CA ALA A 23 13.11 -23.43 -10.78
C ALA A 23 13.73 -22.71 -9.58
N GLY A 24 15.04 -22.42 -9.65
CA GLY A 24 15.75 -21.66 -8.62
C GLY A 24 15.28 -20.22 -8.57
N ILE A 25 15.07 -19.59 -9.72
CA ILE A 25 14.54 -18.23 -9.80
C ILE A 25 13.10 -18.18 -9.24
N GLU A 26 12.26 -19.14 -9.60
CA GLU A 26 10.89 -19.23 -9.11
C GLU A 26 10.83 -19.33 -7.57
N ALA A 27 11.77 -20.06 -6.96
CA ALA A 27 11.84 -20.15 -5.51
C ALA A 27 12.01 -18.79 -4.83
N TYR A 28 12.73 -17.87 -5.46
CA TYR A 28 12.87 -16.49 -4.98
C TYR A 28 11.61 -15.65 -5.21
N MET A 29 10.88 -15.92 -6.28
CA MET A 29 9.68 -15.13 -6.64
C MET A 29 8.45 -15.56 -5.85
N ARG A 30 8.44 -16.80 -5.35
CA ARG A 30 7.29 -17.34 -4.66
C ARG A 30 7.02 -16.60 -3.36
N ASP A 31 5.78 -16.17 -3.18
CA ASP A 31 5.33 -15.62 -1.92
C ASP A 31 5.14 -16.77 -0.92
N GLU A 32 6.03 -16.86 0.06
CA GLU A 32 5.97 -17.85 1.13
C GLU A 32 5.29 -17.30 2.39
N ASP A 33 4.90 -16.03 2.37
CA ASP A 33 4.20 -15.40 3.48
C ASP A 33 2.75 -15.88 3.51
N ASN A 34 2.41 -16.62 4.58
CA ASN A 34 1.06 -17.09 4.85
C ASN A 34 0.26 -16.08 5.68
N ALA A 35 0.79 -14.87 5.90
CA ALA A 35 0.09 -13.83 6.66
C ALA A 35 -1.22 -13.43 5.96
N PHE A 36 -2.20 -13.08 6.78
CA PHE A 36 -3.44 -12.50 6.29
C PHE A 36 -3.22 -11.03 5.92
N GLY A 37 -4.05 -10.55 4.99
CA GLY A 37 -4.11 -9.13 4.67
C GLY A 37 -3.25 -8.72 3.50
N ALA A 38 -3.18 -7.41 3.32
CA ALA A 38 -2.57 -6.79 2.16
C ALA A 38 -1.07 -7.07 2.03
N CYS A 39 -0.60 -7.02 0.79
CA CYS A 39 0.82 -7.06 0.49
C CYS A 39 1.43 -5.67 0.73
N GLU A 40 2.37 -5.59 1.66
CA GLU A 40 3.13 -4.36 1.92
C GLU A 40 4.28 -4.26 0.93
N VAL A 41 4.39 -3.11 0.27
CA VAL A 41 5.41 -2.86 -0.74
C VAL A 41 6.10 -1.53 -0.51
N SER A 42 7.22 -1.31 -1.20
CA SER A 42 7.82 0.03 -1.30
C SER A 42 7.02 0.90 -2.26
N PHE A 43 7.25 2.22 -2.20
CA PHE A 43 6.58 3.14 -3.13
C PHE A 43 6.98 2.87 -4.59
N SER A 44 8.25 2.53 -4.84
CA SER A 44 8.70 2.16 -6.19
C SER A 44 7.97 0.93 -6.71
N GLU A 45 7.83 -0.10 -5.87
CA GLU A 45 7.07 -1.31 -6.22
C GLU A 45 5.60 -0.99 -6.48
N PHE A 46 5.00 -0.14 -5.66
CA PHE A 46 3.63 0.32 -5.87
C PHE A 46 3.47 0.99 -7.23
N CYS A 47 4.40 1.88 -7.60
CA CYS A 47 4.41 2.55 -8.90
C CYS A 47 4.50 1.57 -10.06
N VAL A 48 5.35 0.55 -9.94
CA VAL A 48 5.48 -0.50 -10.97
C VAL A 48 4.17 -1.26 -11.14
N MET A 49 3.54 -1.63 -10.04
CA MET A 49 2.24 -2.34 -10.06
C MET A 49 1.15 -1.47 -10.70
N TYR A 50 1.11 -0.18 -10.34
CA TYR A 50 0.16 0.77 -10.92
C TYR A 50 0.35 0.89 -12.44
N ARG A 51 1.60 1.04 -12.90
CA ARG A 51 1.92 1.15 -14.33
C ARG A 51 1.57 -0.13 -15.09
N LEU A 52 1.82 -1.28 -14.49
CA LEU A 52 1.44 -2.56 -15.11
C LEU A 52 -0.08 -2.65 -15.30
N MET A 53 -0.85 -2.21 -14.31
CA MET A 53 -2.30 -2.14 -14.42
C MET A 53 -2.76 -1.19 -15.52
N GLN A 54 -2.10 -0.04 -15.68
CA GLN A 54 -2.39 0.89 -16.79
C GLN A 54 -2.21 0.21 -18.15
N ARG A 55 -1.15 -0.56 -18.31
CA ARG A 55 -0.89 -1.31 -19.54
C ARG A 55 -1.89 -2.43 -19.77
N GLN A 56 -2.27 -3.14 -18.72
CA GLN A 56 -3.29 -4.19 -18.79
C GLN A 56 -4.64 -3.64 -19.21
N ARG A 57 -4.98 -2.42 -18.81
CA ARG A 57 -6.24 -1.77 -19.15
C ARG A 57 -6.41 -1.56 -20.66
N GLU A 58 -5.33 -1.45 -21.40
CA GLU A 58 -5.38 -1.37 -22.87
C GLU A 58 -5.96 -2.64 -23.51
N ARG A 59 -5.96 -3.77 -22.80
CA ARG A 59 -6.37 -5.07 -23.31
C ARG A 59 -7.62 -5.63 -22.65
N LYS A 60 -7.90 -5.22 -21.44
CA LYS A 60 -9.07 -5.68 -20.68
C LYS A 60 -9.49 -4.62 -19.66
N ASP A 61 -10.74 -4.73 -19.22
CA ASP A 61 -11.20 -3.88 -18.13
C ASP A 61 -10.47 -4.25 -16.83
N VAL A 62 -9.91 -3.23 -16.19
CA VAL A 62 -9.28 -3.34 -14.88
C VAL A 62 -9.92 -2.30 -13.99
N THR A 63 -10.47 -2.74 -12.88
CA THR A 63 -11.12 -1.88 -11.89
C THR A 63 -10.37 -1.98 -10.57
N ALA A 64 -9.94 -0.86 -10.05
CA ALA A 64 -9.28 -0.77 -8.76
C ALA A 64 -9.61 0.56 -8.09
N GLN A 65 -9.44 0.63 -6.79
CA GLN A 65 -9.57 1.85 -6.03
C GLN A 65 -8.23 2.21 -5.41
N ILE A 66 -7.84 3.46 -5.55
CA ILE A 66 -6.66 4.01 -4.88
C ILE A 66 -7.16 4.82 -3.69
N VAL A 67 -6.67 4.50 -2.51
CA VAL A 67 -7.11 5.12 -1.26
C VAL A 67 -5.91 5.69 -0.53
N LEU A 68 -6.00 6.97 -0.20
CA LEU A 68 -4.98 7.63 0.62
C LEU A 68 -5.57 7.92 2.00
N PHE A 69 -4.99 7.28 3.01
CA PHE A 69 -5.32 7.57 4.41
C PHE A 69 -4.31 8.58 4.95
N THR A 70 -4.81 9.60 5.61
CA THR A 70 -3.97 10.63 6.24
C THR A 70 -4.31 10.72 7.71
N MET A 71 -3.28 10.59 8.55
CA MET A 71 -3.40 10.68 10.01
C MET A 71 -2.97 12.05 10.48
N TYR A 72 -3.77 12.62 11.38
CA TYR A 72 -3.52 13.92 11.99
C TYR A 72 -3.45 13.75 13.51
N PRO A 73 -2.39 14.30 14.15
CA PRO A 73 -2.34 14.28 15.61
C PRO A 73 -3.40 15.20 16.19
N ARG A 74 -4.01 14.80 17.29
CA ARG A 74 -4.84 15.67 18.09
C ARG A 74 -3.99 16.64 18.89
N GLU A 75 -4.63 17.64 19.50
CA GLU A 75 -3.98 18.64 20.32
C GLU A 75 -3.04 18.03 21.35
N GLY A 76 -1.82 18.57 21.44
CA GLY A 76 -0.79 18.10 22.38
C GLY A 76 0.15 17.03 21.82
N MET A 77 -0.12 16.48 20.64
CA MET A 77 0.75 15.50 19.99
C MET A 77 1.47 16.10 18.80
N GLN A 78 2.76 15.78 18.66
CA GLN A 78 3.57 16.22 17.51
C GLN A 78 3.66 15.13 16.44
N LYS A 79 3.66 15.55 15.16
CA LYS A 79 3.71 14.64 13.99
C LYS A 79 4.93 13.72 13.93
N LYS A 80 6.05 14.12 14.55
CA LYS A 80 7.29 13.34 14.54
C LYS A 80 7.58 12.72 15.90
N SER A 81 6.57 12.59 16.75
CA SER A 81 6.73 11.98 18.06
C SER A 81 6.70 10.45 17.98
N VAL A 82 7.24 9.82 19.00
CA VAL A 82 7.18 8.36 19.17
C VAL A 82 5.73 7.88 19.25
N GLU A 83 4.88 8.65 19.90
CA GLU A 83 3.45 8.36 20.05
C GLU A 83 2.73 8.40 18.72
N PHE A 84 3.05 9.36 17.86
CA PHE A 84 2.47 9.45 16.52
C PHE A 84 2.90 8.27 15.65
N GLU A 85 4.18 7.90 15.71
CA GLU A 85 4.70 6.72 14.99
C GLU A 85 4.05 5.43 15.48
N ALA A 86 3.85 5.29 16.78
CA ALA A 86 3.14 4.14 17.34
C ALA A 86 1.68 4.08 16.85
N ALA A 87 0.99 5.22 16.80
CA ALA A 87 -0.36 5.31 16.27
C ALA A 87 -0.40 4.94 14.79
N MET A 88 0.55 5.41 14.00
CA MET A 88 0.63 5.09 12.57
C MET A 88 0.92 3.61 12.33
N THR A 89 1.74 2.99 13.15
CA THR A 89 2.01 1.55 13.10
C THR A 89 0.75 0.76 13.40
N GLU A 90 0.01 1.13 14.43
CA GLU A 90 -1.27 0.49 14.80
C GLU A 90 -2.29 0.62 13.68
N PHE A 91 -2.41 1.82 13.09
CA PHE A 91 -3.33 2.06 11.98
C PHE A 91 -2.96 1.21 10.77
N SER A 92 -1.68 1.13 10.43
CA SER A 92 -1.18 0.31 9.32
C SER A 92 -1.53 -1.17 9.50
N GLN A 93 -1.44 -1.69 10.71
CA GLN A 93 -1.85 -3.06 11.03
C GLN A 93 -3.34 -3.28 10.83
N ILE A 94 -4.16 -2.34 11.28
CA ILE A 94 -5.62 -2.38 11.09
C ILE A 94 -5.95 -2.41 9.59
N VAL A 95 -5.33 -1.54 8.80
CA VAL A 95 -5.55 -1.50 7.36
C VAL A 95 -5.16 -2.83 6.71
N ASN A 96 -3.94 -3.30 6.97
CA ASN A 96 -3.44 -4.52 6.36
C ASN A 96 -4.28 -5.75 6.70
N GLN A 97 -4.74 -5.87 7.93
CA GLN A 97 -5.59 -6.97 8.38
C GLN A 97 -7.02 -6.88 7.83
N SER A 98 -7.48 -5.69 7.47
CA SER A 98 -8.82 -5.46 6.93
C SER A 98 -8.90 -5.70 5.42
N LEU A 99 -7.76 -5.81 4.74
CA LEU A 99 -7.67 -5.96 3.30
C LEU A 99 -7.41 -7.40 2.88
N ARG A 100 -7.64 -7.68 1.59
CA ARG A 100 -7.38 -8.98 0.99
C ARG A 100 -5.91 -9.13 0.61
N ARG A 101 -5.46 -10.36 0.43
CA ARG A 101 -4.08 -10.64 0.04
C ARG A 101 -3.69 -10.07 -1.32
N CYS A 102 -4.66 -9.84 -2.20
CA CYS A 102 -4.45 -9.21 -3.51
C CYS A 102 -4.41 -7.68 -3.43
N ASP A 103 -4.73 -7.10 -2.30
CA ASP A 103 -4.63 -5.66 -2.09
C ASP A 103 -3.20 -5.28 -1.68
N VAL A 104 -2.83 -4.04 -1.94
CA VAL A 104 -1.46 -3.57 -1.77
C VAL A 104 -1.45 -2.31 -0.94
N THR A 105 -0.50 -2.21 -0.02
CA THR A 105 -0.32 -1.00 0.81
C THR A 105 1.12 -0.55 0.82
N VAL A 106 1.31 0.77 0.98
CA VAL A 106 2.63 1.38 1.15
C VAL A 106 2.53 2.59 2.07
N ARG A 107 3.50 2.73 2.94
CA ARG A 107 3.67 3.94 3.74
C ARG A 107 4.22 5.03 2.82
N TYR A 108 3.43 6.07 2.55
CA TYR A 108 3.84 7.14 1.63
C TYR A 108 4.58 8.25 2.34
N SER A 109 4.13 8.65 3.51
CA SER A 109 4.78 9.66 4.33
C SER A 109 4.67 9.29 5.81
N SER A 110 5.21 10.12 6.69
CA SER A 110 5.15 9.86 8.13
C SER A 110 3.72 9.71 8.66
N GLY A 111 2.75 10.34 8.01
CA GLY A 111 1.35 10.29 8.41
C GLY A 111 0.40 9.77 7.34
N GLN A 112 0.90 9.14 6.29
CA GLN A 112 0.03 8.69 5.19
C GLN A 112 0.31 7.25 4.79
N LEU A 113 -0.78 6.53 4.57
CA LEU A 113 -0.77 5.18 4.03
C LEU A 113 -1.56 5.17 2.72
N LEU A 114 -0.91 4.69 1.67
CA LEU A 114 -1.53 4.54 0.35
C LEU A 114 -1.90 3.09 0.14
N ALA A 115 -3.11 2.84 -0.36
CA ALA A 115 -3.60 1.50 -0.61
C ALA A 115 -4.17 1.38 -2.03
N MET A 116 -4.04 0.20 -2.60
CA MET A 116 -4.69 -0.18 -3.85
C MET A 116 -5.59 -1.38 -3.58
N PHE A 117 -6.90 -1.16 -3.73
CA PHE A 117 -7.90 -2.22 -3.63
C PHE A 117 -8.11 -2.76 -5.04
N THR A 118 -7.56 -3.94 -5.31
CA THR A 118 -7.62 -4.55 -6.63
C THR A 118 -8.97 -5.21 -6.87
N ASP A 119 -9.39 -5.25 -8.14
CA ASP A 119 -10.68 -5.83 -8.53
C ASP A 119 -11.82 -5.34 -7.62
N CYS A 120 -11.97 -4.01 -7.57
CA CYS A 120 -12.85 -3.37 -6.60
C CYS A 120 -13.52 -2.14 -7.20
N TYR A 121 -14.85 -2.09 -7.13
CA TYR A 121 -15.63 -0.91 -7.51
C TYR A 121 -15.64 0.12 -6.38
N GLN A 122 -15.90 1.38 -6.73
CA GLN A 122 -15.83 2.49 -5.76
C GLN A 122 -16.75 2.28 -4.55
N LYS A 123 -17.95 1.78 -4.79
CA LYS A 123 -18.91 1.50 -3.71
C LYS A 123 -18.34 0.54 -2.67
N ASP A 124 -17.74 -0.55 -3.14
CA ASP A 124 -17.16 -1.56 -2.28
C ASP A 124 -15.90 -1.04 -1.58
N GLY A 125 -15.10 -0.26 -2.29
CA GLY A 125 -13.92 0.38 -1.72
C GLY A 125 -14.27 1.35 -0.59
N ARG A 126 -15.35 2.13 -0.74
CA ARG A 126 -15.84 2.99 0.32
C ARG A 126 -16.32 2.21 1.53
N MET A 127 -17.00 1.10 1.32
CA MET A 127 -17.44 0.23 2.42
C MET A 127 -16.25 -0.29 3.22
N VAL A 128 -15.21 -0.72 2.54
CA VAL A 128 -13.98 -1.21 3.19
C VAL A 128 -13.29 -0.08 3.94
N ALA A 129 -13.11 1.08 3.32
CA ALA A 129 -12.49 2.24 3.95
C ALA A 129 -13.27 2.71 5.18
N ASP A 130 -14.60 2.77 5.11
CA ASP A 130 -15.44 3.17 6.24
C ASP A 130 -15.35 2.16 7.38
N ARG A 131 -15.27 0.88 7.09
CA ARG A 131 -15.07 -0.16 8.10
C ARG A 131 -13.71 0.00 8.80
N ILE A 132 -12.66 0.31 8.05
CA ILE A 132 -11.34 0.60 8.61
C ILE A 132 -11.41 1.80 9.54
N MET A 133 -12.08 2.87 9.11
CA MET A 133 -12.25 4.08 9.91
C MET A 133 -13.01 3.81 11.20
N HIS A 134 -14.06 2.99 11.13
CA HIS A 134 -14.82 2.58 12.30
C HIS A 134 -13.94 1.80 13.29
N THR A 135 -13.19 0.83 12.81
CA THR A 135 -12.26 0.04 13.63
C THR A 135 -11.22 0.94 14.29
N TRP A 136 -10.70 1.92 13.57
CA TRP A 136 -9.72 2.87 14.13
C TRP A 136 -10.31 3.68 15.28
N LYS A 137 -11.53 4.17 15.13
CA LYS A 137 -12.19 4.97 16.19
C LYS A 137 -12.38 4.18 17.49
N LEU A 138 -12.54 2.87 17.40
CA LEU A 138 -12.68 2.01 18.57
C LEU A 138 -11.38 1.88 19.37
N GLN A 139 -10.22 2.22 18.78
CA GLN A 139 -8.93 2.14 19.46
C GLN A 139 -8.71 3.30 20.43
N ASP A 140 -9.50 4.36 20.33
CA ASP A 140 -9.39 5.56 21.16
C ASP A 140 -7.96 6.15 21.20
N MET A 141 -7.30 6.15 20.04
CA MET A 141 -5.97 6.74 19.88
C MET A 141 -6.09 8.25 19.68
N PRO A 142 -5.10 9.04 20.18
CA PRO A 142 -5.16 10.51 20.09
C PRO A 142 -4.77 11.05 18.71
N CYS A 143 -5.21 10.40 17.67
CA CYS A 143 -4.99 10.79 16.27
C CYS A 143 -6.26 10.57 15.47
N ASP A 144 -6.56 11.50 14.59
CA ASP A 144 -7.66 11.39 13.65
C ASP A 144 -7.15 10.93 12.30
N VAL A 145 -7.96 10.19 11.56
CA VAL A 145 -7.62 9.73 10.21
C VAL A 145 -8.73 10.15 9.27
N THR A 146 -8.33 10.61 8.09
CA THR A 146 -9.24 10.84 6.96
C THR A 146 -8.79 9.99 5.78
N TYR A 147 -9.69 9.75 4.82
CA TYR A 147 -9.29 9.09 3.58
C TYR A 147 -9.86 9.80 2.35
N GLU A 148 -9.12 9.66 1.26
CA GLU A 148 -9.53 10.05 -0.07
C GLU A 148 -9.48 8.80 -0.95
N ILE A 149 -10.54 8.58 -1.74
CA ILE A 149 -10.63 7.43 -2.63
C ILE A 149 -10.83 7.90 -4.07
N ARG A 150 -10.10 7.27 -4.98
CA ARG A 150 -10.19 7.53 -6.42
C ARG A 150 -10.23 6.21 -7.17
N THR A 151 -11.07 6.15 -8.19
CA THR A 151 -11.08 5.00 -9.09
C THR A 151 -9.85 5.06 -10.00
N PHE A 152 -9.19 3.93 -10.13
CA PHE A 152 -8.07 3.77 -11.07
C PHE A 152 -8.56 3.92 -12.53
N PRO A 153 -7.81 4.59 -13.43
CA PRO A 153 -6.58 5.32 -13.17
C PRO A 153 -6.83 6.70 -12.53
N LEU A 154 -5.80 7.16 -11.84
CA LEU A 154 -5.85 8.50 -11.21
C LEU A 154 -5.88 9.60 -12.26
#